data_b157554e1c77f5f5571fc84c897680ec
#
_entry.id   b157554e1c77f5f5571fc84c897680ec
#
_cell.length_a   1.000
_cell.length_b   1.000
_cell.length_c   1.000
_cell.angle_alpha   90.00
_cell.angle_beta   90.00
_cell.angle_gamma   90.00
#
_symmetry.space_group_name_H-M   'P 1'
#
loop_
_entity.id
_entity.type
_entity.pdbx_description
1 polymer ?
#
loop_
_entity_poly.entity_id
_entity_poly.type
_entity_poly.pdbx_seq_one_letter_code
_entity_poly.pdbx_strand_id
1 'polypeptide(L)'
;MTVYDFYLLMDQIAPFDTQAEFDNSGLLVGSPSAEVSAVLLALDVTEAVIDEAVALGAQLIITHHPLMFSARRQMTDEDYEGRLIRRLVREDISLIAAHTNLDQAPCGINDTLAELCGLTEITGEGFFRSGLLPEAVTAAACAEELGRRLGTVVRLMGPEDAVIRRIGLCSGGGSDEWASAVKTGCDAFLSGEIKHHLALALADRGIVAFECGHFATEEPGMEVLAVALQKALPALECNVRVYVSEVPAYAFPR
;
A
#
# COMPACT_ATOMS: atom_id res chain seq x y z
N MET A 1 6.22 10.60 22.82
CA MET A 1 6.22 9.18 22.40
C MET A 1 7.55 8.84 21.77
N THR A 2 7.97 7.59 21.89
CA THR A 2 9.21 7.10 21.25
C THR A 2 8.87 6.38 19.93
N VAL A 3 9.89 6.12 19.11
CA VAL A 3 9.78 5.27 17.92
C VAL A 3 9.22 3.87 18.28
N TYR A 4 9.60 3.34 19.45
CA TYR A 4 9.09 2.05 19.91
C TYR A 4 7.59 2.08 20.26
N ASP A 5 7.09 3.20 20.78
CA ASP A 5 5.65 3.36 21.00
C ASP A 5 4.88 3.32 19.66
N PHE A 6 5.43 3.94 18.61
CA PHE A 6 4.86 3.84 17.25
C PHE A 6 4.97 2.43 16.66
N TYR A 7 6.08 1.74 16.90
CA TYR A 7 6.21 0.33 16.51
C TYR A 7 5.10 -0.53 17.15
N LEU A 8 4.82 -0.35 18.44
CA LEU A 8 3.75 -1.07 19.13
C LEU A 8 2.35 -0.68 18.63
N LEU A 9 2.13 0.59 18.28
CA LEU A 9 0.86 1.00 17.66
C LEU A 9 0.66 0.35 16.29
N MET A 10 1.70 0.33 15.47
CA MET A 10 1.67 -0.35 14.17
C MET A 10 1.43 -1.84 14.33
N ASP A 11 2.06 -2.49 15.31
CA ASP A 11 1.85 -3.91 15.61
C ASP A 11 0.41 -4.22 16.06
N GLN A 12 -0.27 -3.27 16.72
CA GLN A 12 -1.69 -3.40 17.06
C GLN A 12 -2.62 -3.21 15.84
N ILE A 13 -2.26 -2.34 14.91
CA ILE A 13 -3.05 -2.07 13.69
C ILE A 13 -2.86 -3.19 12.67
N ALA A 14 -1.61 -3.58 12.45
CA ALA A 14 -1.19 -4.58 11.47
C ALA A 14 -0.03 -5.41 12.07
N PRO A 15 -0.31 -6.52 12.75
CA PRO A 15 0.68 -7.28 13.47
C PRO A 15 1.86 -7.70 12.60
N PHE A 16 3.09 -7.38 13.01
CA PHE A 16 4.29 -7.66 12.21
C PHE A 16 4.57 -9.15 12.02
N ASP A 17 4.07 -10.00 12.90
CA ASP A 17 4.21 -11.45 12.80
C ASP A 17 3.31 -12.08 11.71
N THR A 18 2.38 -11.29 11.15
CA THR A 18 1.55 -11.71 10.01
C THR A 18 2.20 -11.45 8.64
N GLN A 19 3.34 -10.76 8.59
CA GLN A 19 4.03 -10.50 7.32
C GLN A 19 4.41 -11.80 6.58
N ALA A 20 4.50 -11.75 5.27
CA ALA A 20 4.97 -12.88 4.47
C ALA A 20 6.44 -13.24 4.80
N GLU A 21 6.82 -14.50 4.65
CA GLU A 21 8.18 -14.99 4.98
C GLU A 21 9.31 -14.26 4.23
N PHE A 22 9.01 -13.73 3.04
CA PHE A 22 9.97 -13.00 2.21
C PHE A 22 10.07 -11.51 2.57
N ASP A 23 9.18 -11.02 3.42
CA ASP A 23 9.02 -9.59 3.70
C ASP A 23 10.00 -9.08 4.77
N ASN A 24 10.09 -7.75 4.89
CA ASN A 24 10.92 -7.07 5.86
C ASN A 24 10.18 -5.88 6.49
N SER A 25 9.01 -6.14 7.06
CA SER A 25 8.26 -5.14 7.83
C SER A 25 8.83 -4.97 9.24
N GLY A 26 8.72 -3.76 9.79
CA GLY A 26 9.20 -3.44 11.13
C GLY A 26 10.02 -2.15 11.20
N LEU A 27 10.78 -1.96 12.29
CA LEU A 27 11.72 -0.85 12.44
C LEU A 27 12.99 -1.14 11.63
N LEU A 28 13.20 -0.42 10.54
CA LEU A 28 14.28 -0.67 9.59
C LEU A 28 15.50 0.23 9.81
N VAL A 29 15.28 1.49 10.23
CA VAL A 29 16.35 2.49 10.45
C VAL A 29 16.01 3.28 11.71
N GLY A 30 17.00 3.63 12.49
CA GLY A 30 16.87 4.55 13.62
C GLY A 30 16.95 3.89 14.98
N SER A 31 16.53 4.62 16.03
CA SER A 31 16.59 4.20 17.42
C SER A 31 15.21 4.00 18.02
N PRO A 32 14.92 2.84 18.65
CA PRO A 32 13.65 2.62 19.33
C PRO A 32 13.32 3.67 20.42
N SER A 33 14.35 4.23 21.05
CA SER A 33 14.20 5.21 22.13
C SER A 33 14.15 6.66 21.67
N ALA A 34 14.30 6.95 20.36
CA ALA A 34 14.22 8.31 19.84
C ALA A 34 12.81 8.89 20.07
N GLU A 35 12.74 10.13 20.50
CA GLU A 35 11.48 10.84 20.72
C GLU A 35 10.86 11.30 19.40
N VAL A 36 9.54 11.15 19.28
CA VAL A 36 8.76 11.52 18.10
C VAL A 36 7.74 12.57 18.46
N SER A 37 7.80 13.72 17.80
CA SER A 37 6.81 14.82 17.88
C SER A 37 6.06 15.02 16.57
N ALA A 38 6.57 14.46 15.48
CA ALA A 38 5.90 14.42 14.19
C ALA A 38 6.27 13.14 13.43
N VAL A 39 5.30 12.57 12.74
CA VAL A 39 5.46 11.38 11.88
C VAL A 39 4.92 11.71 10.48
N LEU A 40 5.63 11.25 9.45
CA LEU A 40 5.22 11.33 8.06
C LEU A 40 4.91 9.91 7.55
N LEU A 41 3.72 9.72 7.00
CA LEU A 41 3.34 8.48 6.31
C LEU A 41 3.54 8.66 4.81
N ALA A 42 4.11 7.65 4.15
CA ALA A 42 4.31 7.64 2.71
C ALA A 42 4.24 6.21 2.17
N LEU A 43 3.97 6.03 0.88
CA LEU A 43 4.05 4.70 0.28
C LEU A 43 5.49 4.21 0.24
N ASP A 44 6.40 5.06 -0.22
CA ASP A 44 7.82 4.76 -0.43
C ASP A 44 8.74 5.74 0.29
N VAL A 45 9.98 5.33 0.57
CA VAL A 45 11.06 6.25 0.93
C VAL A 45 11.77 6.72 -0.34
N THR A 46 11.73 8.03 -0.59
CA THR A 46 12.47 8.70 -1.66
C THR A 46 13.23 9.89 -1.11
N GLU A 47 14.15 10.47 -1.88
CA GLU A 47 14.84 11.72 -1.50
C GLU A 47 13.82 12.83 -1.22
N ALA A 48 12.76 12.93 -2.04
CA ALA A 48 11.72 13.94 -1.87
C ALA A 48 10.89 13.74 -0.59
N VAL A 49 10.57 12.48 -0.23
CA VAL A 49 9.88 12.17 1.03
C VAL A 49 10.76 12.49 2.25
N ILE A 50 12.07 12.25 2.16
CA ILE A 50 12.99 12.66 3.23
C ILE A 50 13.07 14.19 3.32
N ASP A 51 13.11 14.92 2.18
CA ASP A 51 13.06 16.41 2.17
C ASP A 51 11.79 16.91 2.85
N GLU A 52 10.65 16.32 2.55
CA GLU A 52 9.37 16.64 3.15
C GLU A 52 9.39 16.37 4.67
N ALA A 53 9.89 15.22 5.11
CA ALA A 53 10.02 14.89 6.53
C ALA A 53 10.89 15.90 7.29
N VAL A 54 12.03 16.29 6.70
CA VAL A 54 12.92 17.33 7.27
C VAL A 54 12.18 18.67 7.35
N ALA A 55 11.47 19.09 6.32
CA ALA A 55 10.72 20.34 6.30
C ALA A 55 9.59 20.39 7.33
N LEU A 56 8.92 19.25 7.59
CA LEU A 56 7.87 19.08 8.59
C LEU A 56 8.43 18.91 10.01
N GLY A 57 9.74 18.70 10.16
CA GLY A 57 10.38 18.36 11.43
C GLY A 57 9.90 16.99 11.96
N ALA A 58 9.71 16.01 11.08
CA ALA A 58 9.35 14.64 11.44
C ALA A 58 10.59 13.84 11.84
N GLN A 59 10.52 13.11 12.95
CA GLN A 59 11.56 12.22 13.45
C GLN A 59 11.31 10.76 13.02
N LEU A 60 10.13 10.48 12.50
CA LEU A 60 9.73 9.14 12.06
C LEU A 60 9.04 9.23 10.70
N ILE A 61 9.46 8.36 9.79
CA ILE A 61 8.72 8.03 8.58
C ILE A 61 8.14 6.63 8.76
N ILE A 62 6.85 6.47 8.44
CA ILE A 62 6.21 5.16 8.35
C ILE A 62 5.85 4.93 6.88
N THR A 63 6.38 3.87 6.30
CA THR A 63 6.09 3.53 4.89
C THR A 63 5.33 2.21 4.77
N HIS A 64 4.67 2.05 3.63
CA HIS A 64 4.19 0.74 3.21
C HIS A 64 5.37 -0.10 2.73
N HIS A 65 6.08 0.34 1.71
CA HIS A 65 7.20 -0.40 1.17
C HIS A 65 8.44 -0.36 2.06
N PRO A 66 9.07 -1.52 2.33
CA PRO A 66 10.33 -1.57 3.06
C PRO A 66 11.47 -1.05 2.19
N LEU A 67 12.22 -0.06 2.67
CA LEU A 67 13.39 0.47 1.97
C LEU A 67 14.45 -0.61 1.72
N MET A 68 14.55 -1.59 2.62
CA MET A 68 15.47 -2.72 2.51
C MET A 68 14.67 -4.02 2.35
N PHE A 69 14.23 -4.32 1.13
CA PHE A 69 13.53 -5.56 0.85
C PHE A 69 14.44 -6.79 0.93
N SER A 70 15.70 -6.64 0.55
CA SER A 70 16.71 -7.71 0.60
C SER A 70 17.87 -7.32 1.52
N ALA A 71 18.53 -8.35 2.12
CA ALA A 71 19.69 -8.13 2.95
C ALA A 71 20.82 -7.43 2.19
N ARG A 72 21.37 -6.37 2.77
CA ARG A 72 22.41 -5.54 2.15
C ARG A 72 23.80 -5.87 2.70
N ARG A 73 24.81 -5.80 1.83
CA ARG A 73 26.22 -5.98 2.19
C ARG A 73 27.00 -4.68 2.26
N GLN A 74 26.46 -3.60 1.66
CA GLN A 74 27.10 -2.28 1.63
C GLN A 74 26.05 -1.18 1.59
N MET A 75 26.40 -0.01 2.12
CA MET A 75 25.59 1.20 2.09
C MET A 75 26.47 2.36 1.64
N THR A 76 26.46 2.65 0.35
CA THR A 76 27.27 3.69 -0.28
C THR A 76 26.39 4.72 -0.98
N ASP A 77 26.95 5.89 -1.32
CA ASP A 77 26.21 6.93 -2.04
C ASP A 77 25.96 6.59 -3.52
N GLU A 78 26.65 5.60 -4.06
CA GLU A 78 26.48 5.11 -5.43
C GLU A 78 25.24 4.22 -5.59
N ASP A 79 24.79 3.60 -4.50
CA ASP A 79 23.62 2.76 -4.46
C ASP A 79 22.40 3.54 -3.98
N TYR A 80 21.26 3.40 -4.68
CA TYR A 80 20.05 4.16 -4.41
C TYR A 80 19.57 4.01 -2.95
N GLU A 81 19.33 2.77 -2.51
CA GLU A 81 18.86 2.51 -1.14
C GLU A 81 19.93 2.89 -0.10
N GLY A 82 21.21 2.59 -0.37
CA GLY A 82 22.33 2.95 0.52
C GLY A 82 22.41 4.44 0.76
N ARG A 83 22.16 5.25 -0.28
CA ARG A 83 22.10 6.71 -0.18
C ARG A 83 20.96 7.18 0.71
N LEU A 84 19.75 6.61 0.54
CA LEU A 84 18.58 6.94 1.37
C LEU A 84 18.79 6.55 2.84
N ILE A 85 19.31 5.34 3.11
CA ILE A 85 19.62 4.89 4.49
C ILE A 85 20.61 5.87 5.15
N ARG A 86 21.69 6.22 4.45
CA ARG A 86 22.70 7.15 4.97
C ARG A 86 22.12 8.52 5.23
N ARG A 87 21.16 8.95 4.41
CA ARG A 87 20.46 10.22 4.59
C ARG A 87 19.55 10.17 5.81
N LEU A 88 18.71 9.16 5.97
CA LEU A 88 17.87 8.97 7.16
C LEU A 88 18.70 9.02 8.45
N VAL A 89 19.84 8.31 8.48
CA VAL A 89 20.75 8.32 9.63
C VAL A 89 21.35 9.71 9.89
N ARG A 90 21.72 10.46 8.84
CA ARG A 90 22.28 11.82 8.97
C ARG A 90 21.26 12.82 9.50
N GLU A 91 20.01 12.71 9.06
CA GLU A 91 18.91 13.59 9.47
C GLU A 91 18.26 13.16 10.80
N ASP A 92 18.77 12.07 11.41
CA ASP A 92 18.22 11.46 12.64
C ASP A 92 16.73 11.09 12.50
N ILE A 93 16.32 10.60 11.33
CA ILE A 93 14.97 10.15 11.00
C ILE A 93 14.90 8.64 11.07
N SER A 94 14.00 8.11 11.90
CA SER A 94 13.70 6.68 11.98
C SER A 94 12.73 6.25 10.90
N LEU A 95 12.79 4.97 10.50
CA LEU A 95 11.92 4.37 9.48
C LEU A 95 11.28 3.09 9.99
N ILE A 96 9.96 3.03 9.96
CA ILE A 96 9.17 1.82 10.14
C ILE A 96 8.50 1.51 8.79
N ALA A 97 8.52 0.24 8.36
CA ALA A 97 7.74 -0.24 7.23
C ALA A 97 6.63 -1.18 7.71
N ALA A 98 5.44 -1.06 7.12
CA ALA A 98 4.30 -1.96 7.30
C ALA A 98 3.78 -2.35 5.91
N HIS A 99 4.25 -3.47 5.40
CA HIS A 99 4.07 -3.92 4.03
C HIS A 99 3.01 -5.03 3.96
N THR A 100 3.41 -6.26 3.77
CA THR A 100 2.47 -7.38 3.61
C THR A 100 1.61 -7.64 4.86
N ASN A 101 2.05 -7.26 6.04
CA ASN A 101 1.21 -7.26 7.24
C ASN A 101 0.06 -6.24 7.15
N LEU A 102 0.30 -5.05 6.57
CA LEU A 102 -0.73 -4.03 6.37
C LEU A 102 -1.65 -4.36 5.19
N ASP A 103 -1.14 -5.04 4.15
CA ASP A 103 -1.96 -5.51 3.02
C ASP A 103 -3.13 -6.38 3.46
N GLN A 104 -2.89 -7.27 4.42
CA GLN A 104 -3.87 -8.24 4.88
C GLN A 104 -4.60 -7.85 6.16
N ALA A 105 -4.16 -6.78 6.82
CA ALA A 105 -4.79 -6.31 8.05
C ALA A 105 -6.25 -5.88 7.83
N PRO A 106 -7.13 -6.05 8.83
CA PRO A 106 -8.46 -5.45 8.79
C PRO A 106 -8.37 -3.93 8.63
N CYS A 107 -9.13 -3.37 7.70
CA CYS A 107 -9.06 -1.96 7.28
C CYS A 107 -7.67 -1.55 6.76
N GLY A 108 -6.86 -2.51 6.31
CA GLY A 108 -5.57 -2.27 5.67
C GLY A 108 -5.69 -1.91 4.18
N ILE A 109 -4.60 -2.11 3.43
CA ILE A 109 -4.50 -1.68 2.03
C ILE A 109 -5.60 -2.31 1.16
N ASN A 110 -5.75 -3.65 1.20
CA ASN A 110 -6.69 -4.35 0.33
C ASN A 110 -8.16 -4.13 0.70
N ASP A 111 -8.48 -3.96 1.99
CA ASP A 111 -9.83 -3.57 2.42
C ASP A 111 -10.16 -2.15 1.92
N THR A 112 -9.23 -1.22 2.09
CA THR A 112 -9.35 0.17 1.61
C THR A 112 -9.55 0.21 0.10
N LEU A 113 -8.76 -0.54 -0.66
CA LEU A 113 -8.91 -0.62 -2.11
C LEU A 113 -10.29 -1.15 -2.51
N ALA A 114 -10.79 -2.19 -1.84
CA ALA A 114 -12.11 -2.75 -2.11
C ALA A 114 -13.23 -1.73 -1.86
N GLU A 115 -13.15 -0.97 -0.77
CA GLU A 115 -14.09 0.10 -0.44
C GLU A 115 -14.03 1.25 -1.46
N LEU A 116 -12.84 1.68 -1.84
CA LEU A 116 -12.63 2.72 -2.86
C LEU A 116 -13.15 2.30 -4.23
N CYS A 117 -13.03 1.03 -4.60
CA CYS A 117 -13.65 0.49 -5.81
C CYS A 117 -15.18 0.45 -5.73
N GLY A 118 -15.79 0.78 -4.58
CA GLY A 118 -17.24 0.79 -4.37
C GLY A 118 -17.86 -0.60 -4.25
N LEU A 119 -17.06 -1.57 -3.82
CA LEU A 119 -17.54 -2.92 -3.60
C LEU A 119 -18.35 -3.02 -2.30
N THR A 120 -19.37 -3.87 -2.33
CA THR A 120 -20.18 -4.27 -1.18
C THR A 120 -20.02 -5.76 -0.93
N GLU A 121 -20.46 -6.26 0.23
CA GLU A 121 -20.32 -7.66 0.62
C GLU A 121 -18.86 -8.14 0.49
N ILE A 122 -17.93 -7.29 0.95
CA ILE A 122 -16.49 -7.56 0.84
C ILE A 122 -16.13 -8.76 1.71
N THR A 123 -15.44 -9.73 1.11
CA THR A 123 -14.92 -10.94 1.76
C THR A 123 -13.53 -11.23 1.24
N GLY A 124 -12.73 -12.01 1.98
CA GLY A 124 -11.42 -12.47 1.54
C GLY A 124 -10.55 -12.92 2.71
N GLU A 125 -9.40 -13.47 2.37
CA GLU A 125 -8.37 -13.93 3.31
C GLU A 125 -6.98 -13.54 2.76
N GLY A 126 -6.02 -13.34 3.65
CA GLY A 126 -4.67 -12.92 3.26
C GLY A 126 -4.71 -11.62 2.48
N PHE A 127 -4.10 -11.61 1.30
CA PHE A 127 -4.00 -10.43 0.43
C PHE A 127 -5.22 -10.24 -0.48
N PHE A 128 -6.01 -11.29 -0.69
CA PHE A 128 -7.13 -11.25 -1.62
C PHE A 128 -8.40 -10.70 -0.98
N ARG A 129 -9.09 -9.83 -1.72
CA ARG A 129 -10.47 -9.40 -1.40
C ARG A 129 -11.36 -9.61 -2.61
N SER A 130 -12.64 -9.87 -2.36
CA SER A 130 -13.67 -9.85 -3.40
C SER A 130 -14.94 -9.23 -2.88
N GLY A 131 -15.69 -8.61 -3.78
CA GLY A 131 -16.97 -7.99 -3.44
C GLY A 131 -17.85 -7.80 -4.66
N LEU A 132 -19.04 -7.26 -4.44
CA LEU A 132 -20.03 -7.01 -5.47
C LEU A 132 -20.09 -5.52 -5.80
N LEU A 133 -20.16 -5.18 -7.07
CA LEU A 133 -20.63 -3.85 -7.49
C LEU A 133 -22.10 -3.70 -7.10
N PRO A 134 -22.61 -2.49 -6.80
CA PRO A 134 -24.04 -2.25 -6.52
C PRO A 134 -24.96 -2.72 -7.65
N GLU A 135 -24.51 -2.55 -8.89
CA GLU A 135 -25.20 -3.00 -10.10
C GLU A 135 -24.19 -3.64 -11.06
N ALA A 136 -24.69 -4.54 -11.92
CA ALA A 136 -23.87 -5.10 -12.98
C ALA A 136 -23.66 -4.08 -14.08
N VAL A 137 -22.41 -3.90 -14.52
CA VAL A 137 -22.02 -2.92 -15.54
C VAL A 137 -21.14 -3.59 -16.61
N THR A 138 -20.92 -2.91 -17.74
CA THR A 138 -19.94 -3.40 -18.73
C THR A 138 -18.51 -3.21 -18.22
N ALA A 139 -17.58 -4.01 -18.70
CA ALA A 139 -16.17 -3.89 -18.35
C ALA A 139 -15.60 -2.49 -18.70
N ALA A 140 -16.01 -1.93 -19.83
CA ALA A 140 -15.61 -0.56 -20.20
C ALA A 140 -16.09 0.48 -19.18
N ALA A 141 -17.37 0.44 -18.79
CA ALA A 141 -17.92 1.36 -17.80
C ALA A 141 -17.28 1.16 -16.41
N CYS A 142 -17.00 -0.10 -16.05
CA CYS A 142 -16.29 -0.43 -14.82
C CYS A 142 -14.88 0.17 -14.82
N ALA A 143 -14.11 0.00 -15.90
CA ALA A 143 -12.76 0.55 -16.02
C ALA A 143 -12.74 2.08 -15.91
N GLU A 144 -13.71 2.77 -16.53
CA GLU A 144 -13.85 4.24 -16.44
C GLU A 144 -14.12 4.68 -14.98
N GLU A 145 -15.06 4.03 -14.30
CA GLU A 145 -15.40 4.37 -12.91
C GLU A 145 -14.24 4.05 -11.94
N LEU A 146 -13.56 2.92 -12.12
CA LEU A 146 -12.36 2.59 -11.34
C LEU A 146 -11.26 3.63 -11.55
N GLY A 147 -11.03 4.05 -12.80
CA GLY A 147 -10.06 5.10 -13.12
C GLY A 147 -10.39 6.43 -12.45
N ARG A 148 -11.66 6.80 -12.43
CA ARG A 148 -12.12 8.02 -11.75
C ARG A 148 -11.94 7.96 -10.22
N ARG A 149 -12.23 6.81 -9.62
CA ARG A 149 -12.11 6.61 -8.15
C ARG A 149 -10.68 6.57 -7.67
N LEU A 150 -9.81 5.88 -8.44
CA LEU A 150 -8.41 5.70 -8.10
C LEU A 150 -7.50 6.81 -8.64
N GLY A 151 -8.04 7.77 -9.41
CA GLY A 151 -7.25 8.86 -9.99
C GLY A 151 -6.21 8.38 -11.01
N THR A 152 -6.46 7.28 -11.72
CA THR A 152 -5.49 6.63 -12.61
C THR A 152 -6.11 6.20 -13.93
N VAL A 153 -5.27 5.77 -14.87
CA VAL A 153 -5.73 5.14 -16.12
C VAL A 153 -5.75 3.64 -15.91
N VAL A 154 -6.94 3.05 -16.07
CA VAL A 154 -7.12 1.60 -15.95
C VAL A 154 -6.88 0.95 -17.29
N ARG A 155 -5.96 -0.02 -17.33
CA ARG A 155 -5.76 -0.89 -18.48
C ARG A 155 -6.73 -2.06 -18.40
N LEU A 156 -7.76 -2.05 -19.26
CA LEU A 156 -8.69 -3.15 -19.42
C LEU A 156 -8.09 -4.24 -20.33
N MET A 157 -8.09 -5.48 -19.86
CA MET A 157 -7.68 -6.66 -20.63
C MET A 157 -8.84 -7.66 -20.63
N GLY A 158 -9.63 -7.62 -21.70
CA GLY A 158 -10.84 -8.43 -21.90
C GLY A 158 -11.86 -7.75 -22.81
N PRO A 159 -13.02 -8.37 -23.07
CA PRO A 159 -14.09 -7.77 -23.86
C PRO A 159 -14.69 -6.56 -23.14
N GLU A 160 -14.81 -5.44 -23.83
CA GLU A 160 -15.36 -4.18 -23.29
C GLU A 160 -16.82 -4.30 -22.85
N ASP A 161 -17.59 -5.18 -23.50
CA ASP A 161 -19.01 -5.44 -23.26
C ASP A 161 -19.26 -6.58 -22.23
N ALA A 162 -18.20 -7.22 -21.70
CA ALA A 162 -18.34 -8.21 -20.66
C ALA A 162 -19.08 -7.63 -19.43
N VAL A 163 -20.00 -8.41 -18.86
CA VAL A 163 -20.79 -7.99 -17.70
C VAL A 163 -20.01 -8.26 -16.42
N ILE A 164 -19.77 -7.22 -15.63
CA ILE A 164 -19.04 -7.28 -14.36
C ILE A 164 -20.01 -7.03 -13.21
N ARG A 165 -20.05 -7.95 -12.26
CA ARG A 165 -20.81 -7.85 -11.01
C ARG A 165 -19.93 -8.13 -9.80
N ARG A 166 -19.08 -9.16 -9.86
CA ARG A 166 -18.15 -9.56 -8.80
C ARG A 166 -16.72 -9.28 -9.23
N ILE A 167 -16.02 -8.49 -8.41
CA ILE A 167 -14.60 -8.18 -8.61
C ILE A 167 -13.79 -8.84 -7.49
N GLY A 168 -12.72 -9.55 -7.88
CA GLY A 168 -11.64 -9.95 -6.99
C GLY A 168 -10.48 -8.97 -7.12
N LEU A 169 -9.75 -8.70 -6.05
CA LEU A 169 -8.63 -7.77 -6.11
C LEU A 169 -7.48 -8.14 -5.16
N CYS A 170 -6.31 -7.66 -5.53
CA CYS A 170 -5.13 -7.55 -4.70
C CYS A 170 -4.31 -6.36 -5.19
N SER A 171 -3.92 -5.44 -4.29
CA SER A 171 -3.20 -4.22 -4.60
C SER A 171 -1.79 -4.48 -5.15
N GLY A 172 -1.11 -3.43 -5.58
CA GLY A 172 0.29 -3.44 -5.99
C GLY A 172 0.65 -4.53 -6.99
N GLY A 173 1.70 -5.28 -6.69
CA GLY A 173 2.17 -6.43 -7.49
C GLY A 173 1.40 -7.73 -7.27
N GLY A 174 0.19 -7.68 -6.69
CA GLY A 174 -0.60 -8.81 -6.20
C GLY A 174 -1.24 -9.72 -7.26
N SER A 175 -0.81 -9.63 -8.53
CA SER A 175 -1.42 -10.43 -9.62
C SER A 175 -1.31 -11.95 -9.44
N ASP A 176 -0.47 -12.44 -8.54
CA ASP A 176 -0.35 -13.86 -8.22
C ASP A 176 -1.61 -14.40 -7.48
N GLU A 177 -2.47 -13.50 -6.94
CA GLU A 177 -3.77 -13.83 -6.35
C GLU A 177 -4.90 -14.13 -7.39
N TRP A 178 -4.58 -14.11 -8.68
CA TRP A 178 -5.54 -14.39 -9.75
C TRP A 178 -6.31 -15.71 -9.56
N ALA A 179 -5.67 -16.73 -8.98
CA ALA A 179 -6.29 -18.03 -8.74
C ALA A 179 -7.41 -17.95 -7.69
N SER A 180 -7.30 -17.04 -6.72
CA SER A 180 -8.33 -16.74 -5.72
C SER A 180 -9.57 -16.12 -6.40
N ALA A 181 -9.39 -15.27 -7.41
CA ALA A 181 -10.49 -14.72 -8.21
C ALA A 181 -11.23 -15.81 -9.00
N VAL A 182 -10.51 -16.77 -9.58
CA VAL A 182 -11.13 -17.94 -10.25
C VAL A 182 -11.93 -18.77 -9.26
N LYS A 183 -11.35 -19.09 -8.10
CA LYS A 183 -11.97 -19.94 -7.07
C LYS A 183 -13.25 -19.31 -6.50
N THR A 184 -13.29 -17.98 -6.38
CA THR A 184 -14.45 -17.25 -5.85
C THR A 184 -15.48 -16.87 -6.91
N GLY A 185 -15.26 -17.24 -8.18
CA GLY A 185 -16.19 -16.99 -9.29
C GLY A 185 -16.33 -15.50 -9.59
N CYS A 186 -15.22 -14.76 -9.61
CA CYS A 186 -15.22 -13.38 -10.01
C CYS A 186 -15.37 -13.20 -11.52
N ASP A 187 -16.09 -12.16 -11.95
CA ASP A 187 -16.21 -11.75 -13.35
C ASP A 187 -14.95 -10.98 -13.79
N ALA A 188 -14.30 -10.29 -12.84
CA ALA A 188 -13.09 -9.55 -13.08
C ALA A 188 -12.09 -9.69 -11.92
N PHE A 189 -10.81 -9.48 -12.25
CA PHE A 189 -9.70 -9.35 -11.28
C PHE A 189 -8.98 -8.03 -11.47
N LEU A 190 -8.79 -7.30 -10.37
CA LEU A 190 -8.10 -6.02 -10.31
C LEU A 190 -6.78 -6.16 -9.56
N SER A 191 -5.71 -5.58 -10.11
CA SER A 191 -4.44 -5.44 -9.39
C SER A 191 -3.70 -4.18 -9.87
N GLY A 192 -2.69 -3.77 -9.12
CA GLY A 192 -1.83 -2.66 -9.54
C GLY A 192 -1.02 -3.03 -10.76
N GLU A 193 -0.41 -4.21 -10.75
CA GLU A 193 0.41 -4.74 -11.84
C GLU A 193 -0.03 -6.15 -12.20
N ILE A 194 -0.28 -6.41 -13.48
CA ILE A 194 -0.69 -7.73 -13.95
C ILE A 194 0.33 -8.30 -14.94
N LYS A 195 1.03 -9.35 -14.52
CA LYS A 195 2.01 -10.05 -15.36
C LYS A 195 1.32 -10.61 -16.61
N HIS A 196 1.95 -10.47 -17.79
CA HIS A 196 1.37 -10.85 -19.07
C HIS A 196 0.81 -12.29 -19.11
N HIS A 197 1.54 -13.26 -18.58
CA HIS A 197 1.09 -14.66 -18.57
C HIS A 197 -0.12 -14.89 -17.65
N LEU A 198 -0.29 -14.08 -16.59
CA LEU A 198 -1.46 -14.14 -15.71
C LEU A 198 -2.69 -13.50 -16.35
N ALA A 199 -2.50 -12.43 -17.13
CA ALA A 199 -3.57 -11.87 -17.96
C ALA A 199 -4.12 -12.91 -18.95
N LEU A 200 -3.23 -13.70 -19.57
CA LEU A 200 -3.64 -14.80 -20.44
C LEU A 200 -4.39 -15.91 -19.68
N ALA A 201 -3.95 -16.24 -18.47
CA ALA A 201 -4.61 -17.23 -17.63
C ALA A 201 -6.01 -16.79 -17.18
N LEU A 202 -6.19 -15.50 -16.84
CA LEU A 202 -7.51 -14.92 -16.55
C LEU A 202 -8.42 -14.96 -17.79
N ALA A 203 -7.90 -14.55 -18.95
CA ALA A 203 -8.64 -14.56 -20.20
C ALA A 203 -9.11 -15.99 -20.59
N ASP A 204 -8.29 -17.03 -20.39
CA ASP A 204 -8.66 -18.44 -20.60
C ASP A 204 -9.83 -18.88 -19.70
N ARG A 205 -10.01 -18.23 -18.56
CA ARG A 205 -11.11 -18.46 -17.62
C ARG A 205 -12.31 -17.53 -17.83
N GLY A 206 -12.26 -16.65 -18.84
CA GLY A 206 -13.31 -15.68 -19.11
C GLY A 206 -13.37 -14.55 -18.08
N ILE A 207 -12.30 -14.32 -17.32
CA ILE A 207 -12.22 -13.27 -16.30
C ILE A 207 -11.54 -12.04 -16.91
N VAL A 208 -12.20 -10.88 -16.82
CA VAL A 208 -11.65 -9.60 -17.23
C VAL A 208 -10.56 -9.16 -16.26
N ALA A 209 -9.46 -8.59 -16.76
CA ALA A 209 -8.42 -8.05 -15.91
C ALA A 209 -8.37 -6.52 -15.97
N PHE A 210 -8.28 -5.87 -14.79
CA PHE A 210 -8.09 -4.44 -14.63
C PHE A 210 -6.73 -4.17 -14.00
N GLU A 211 -5.80 -3.58 -14.74
CA GLU A 211 -4.51 -3.12 -14.23
C GLU A 211 -4.60 -1.63 -13.92
N CYS A 212 -4.47 -1.28 -12.64
CA CYS A 212 -4.79 0.06 -12.13
C CYS A 212 -3.57 0.87 -11.70
N GLY A 213 -2.35 0.31 -11.81
CA GLY A 213 -1.12 0.93 -11.35
C GLY A 213 -0.84 0.66 -9.86
N HIS A 214 0.41 0.36 -9.55
CA HIS A 214 0.88 -0.03 -8.21
C HIS A 214 0.54 1.05 -7.17
N PHE A 215 1.06 2.25 -7.38
CA PHE A 215 0.87 3.39 -6.48
C PHE A 215 -0.62 3.70 -6.24
N ALA A 216 -1.43 3.77 -7.30
CA ALA A 216 -2.84 4.14 -7.20
C ALA A 216 -3.70 3.12 -6.42
N THR A 217 -3.24 1.87 -6.32
CA THR A 217 -3.93 0.81 -5.58
C THR A 217 -3.52 0.71 -4.11
N GLU A 218 -2.42 1.34 -3.71
CA GLU A 218 -1.88 1.22 -2.34
C GLU A 218 -1.81 2.55 -1.59
N GLU A 219 -1.44 3.64 -2.27
CA GLU A 219 -1.28 4.95 -1.64
C GLU A 219 -2.50 5.41 -0.82
N PRO A 220 -3.76 5.21 -1.28
CA PRO A 220 -4.93 5.60 -0.50
C PRO A 220 -5.02 4.93 0.88
N GLY A 221 -4.40 3.77 1.05
CA GLY A 221 -4.30 3.09 2.34
C GLY A 221 -3.47 3.85 3.38
N MET A 222 -2.53 4.69 2.94
CA MET A 222 -1.74 5.53 3.84
C MET A 222 -2.58 6.62 4.50
N GLU A 223 -3.57 7.16 3.81
CA GLU A 223 -4.56 8.10 4.35
C GLU A 223 -5.40 7.42 5.46
N VAL A 224 -5.86 6.19 5.20
CA VAL A 224 -6.64 5.41 6.19
C VAL A 224 -5.78 5.08 7.41
N LEU A 225 -4.52 4.69 7.20
CA LEU A 225 -3.57 4.46 8.28
C LEU A 225 -3.34 5.74 9.11
N ALA A 226 -3.21 6.91 8.47
CA ALA A 226 -3.07 8.18 9.18
C ALA A 226 -4.27 8.47 10.10
N VAL A 227 -5.48 8.22 9.60
CA VAL A 227 -6.71 8.36 10.40
C VAL A 227 -6.73 7.38 11.58
N ALA A 228 -6.30 6.14 11.38
CA ALA A 228 -6.20 5.14 12.45
C ALA A 228 -5.21 5.57 13.54
N LEU A 229 -4.02 6.03 13.14
CA LEU A 229 -3.00 6.56 14.06
C LEU A 229 -3.49 7.80 14.80
N GLN A 230 -4.08 8.77 14.11
CA GLN A 230 -4.62 9.98 14.72
C GLN A 230 -5.70 9.69 15.78
N LYS A 231 -6.53 8.67 15.55
CA LYS A 231 -7.54 8.23 16.53
C LYS A 231 -6.91 7.56 17.76
N ALA A 232 -5.80 6.85 17.59
CA ALA A 232 -5.08 6.18 18.67
C ALA A 232 -4.30 7.16 19.56
N LEU A 233 -3.70 8.22 18.98
CA LEU A 233 -2.85 9.19 19.68
C LEU A 233 -3.54 9.94 20.83
N PRO A 234 -4.77 10.47 20.71
CA PRO A 234 -5.45 11.13 21.83
C PRO A 234 -5.69 10.20 23.04
N ALA A 235 -5.89 8.91 22.80
CA ALA A 235 -6.04 7.92 23.85
C ALA A 235 -4.75 7.74 24.68
N LEU A 236 -3.60 8.10 24.12
CA LEU A 236 -2.29 8.06 24.76
C LEU A 236 -1.85 9.41 25.34
N GLU A 237 -2.74 10.43 25.32
CA GLU A 237 -2.48 11.78 25.85
C GLU A 237 -1.21 12.45 25.27
N CYS A 238 -0.97 12.28 23.98
CA CYS A 238 0.21 12.83 23.32
C CYS A 238 -0.16 13.82 22.21
N ASN A 239 0.75 14.81 21.98
CA ASN A 239 0.61 15.84 20.96
C ASN A 239 1.56 15.57 19.77
N VAL A 240 1.44 14.39 19.17
CA VAL A 240 2.21 14.08 17.96
C VAL A 240 1.42 14.50 16.72
N ARG A 241 2.10 15.16 15.80
CA ARG A 241 1.52 15.53 14.49
C ARG A 241 1.69 14.37 13.53
N VAL A 242 0.62 14.02 12.83
CA VAL A 242 0.61 12.96 11.81
C VAL A 242 0.36 13.61 10.46
N TYR A 243 1.24 13.36 9.52
CA TYR A 243 1.18 13.85 8.15
C TYR A 243 1.13 12.68 7.18
N VAL A 244 0.49 12.87 6.03
CA VAL A 244 0.60 12.00 4.87
C VAL A 244 1.39 12.74 3.81
N SER A 245 2.30 12.06 3.14
CA SER A 245 3.16 12.65 2.13
C SER A 245 2.36 13.12 0.91
N GLU A 246 2.68 14.31 0.42
CA GLU A 246 2.14 14.86 -0.83
C GLU A 246 3.08 14.60 -2.03
N VAL A 247 4.13 13.82 -1.84
CA VAL A 247 5.10 13.51 -2.90
C VAL A 247 4.47 12.54 -3.91
N PRO A 248 4.43 12.90 -5.20
CA PRO A 248 3.85 12.03 -6.23
C PRO A 248 4.72 10.78 -6.46
N ALA A 249 4.09 9.70 -6.95
CA ALA A 249 4.70 8.38 -7.17
C ALA A 249 6.08 8.42 -7.84
N TYR A 250 6.26 9.28 -8.82
CA TYR A 250 7.48 9.39 -9.62
C TYR A 250 8.02 10.83 -9.58
N ALA A 251 8.43 11.27 -8.39
CA ALA A 251 9.09 12.57 -8.24
C ALA A 251 10.52 12.49 -8.80
N PHE A 252 10.78 13.20 -9.90
CA PHE A 252 12.15 13.34 -10.40
C PHE A 252 12.89 14.42 -9.61
N PRO A 253 14.19 14.20 -9.29
CA PRO A 253 15.03 15.23 -8.71
C PRO A 253 15.05 16.46 -9.61
N ARG A 254 14.93 17.64 -9.02
CA ARG A 254 15.01 18.93 -9.73
C ARG A 254 16.46 19.37 -9.89
#